data_0e871807eeb056b123d824ec5ba1da1e
#
_entry.id   0e871807eeb056b123d824ec5ba1da1e
#
_cell.length_a   1.000
_cell.length_b   1.000
_cell.length_c   1.000
_cell.angle_alpha   90.00
_cell.angle_beta   90.00
_cell.angle_gamma   90.00
#
_symmetry.space_group_name_H-M   'P 1'
#
loop_
_entity.id
_entity.type
_entity.pdbx_description
1 polymer ?
#
loop_
_entity_poly.entity_id
_entity_poly.type
_entity_poly.pdbx_seq_one_letter_code
_entity_poly.pdbx_strand_id
1 'polypeptide(L)'
;MRKFLILLLFSLFSLASPVHADVDFSDKTITWVVPFKEGGGTSRFARFIQPFLTKYLPGNPDIQIMHIPGGGAIKGSNYFQKNAKPDGTFIFGCSTSVIVNVATGNPLVKYNLSEYKPVLLLPQN
;
A
#
# COMPACT_ATOMS: atom_id res chain seq x y z
N MET A 1 -14.80 -4.34 -52.87
CA MET A 1 -14.24 -5.30 -51.91
C MET A 1 -13.30 -4.64 -50.85
N ARG A 2 -12.31 -3.81 -51.25
CA ARG A 2 -11.43 -3.11 -50.25
C ARG A 2 -12.14 -2.20 -49.21
N LYS A 3 -13.21 -1.52 -49.58
CA LYS A 3 -13.96 -0.63 -48.69
C LYS A 3 -14.80 -1.41 -47.65
N PHE A 4 -15.26 -2.59 -48.00
CA PHE A 4 -16.00 -3.48 -47.09
C PHE A 4 -15.09 -4.11 -46.02
N LEU A 5 -13.83 -4.41 -46.39
CA LEU A 5 -12.85 -4.97 -45.45
C LEU A 5 -12.41 -3.96 -44.38
N ILE A 6 -12.33 -2.68 -44.76
CA ILE A 6 -11.97 -1.58 -43.82
C ILE A 6 -13.09 -1.32 -42.82
N LEU A 7 -14.35 -1.41 -43.23
CA LEU A 7 -15.50 -1.29 -42.32
C LEU A 7 -15.57 -2.45 -41.31
N LEU A 8 -15.24 -3.67 -41.74
CA LEU A 8 -15.20 -4.86 -40.87
C LEU A 8 -14.08 -4.78 -39.82
N LEU A 9 -12.91 -4.24 -40.19
CA LEU A 9 -11.80 -4.01 -39.27
C LEU A 9 -12.09 -2.92 -38.23
N PHE A 10 -12.87 -1.90 -38.59
CA PHE A 10 -13.24 -0.83 -37.67
C PHE A 10 -14.28 -1.26 -36.63
N SER A 11 -15.16 -2.23 -36.98
CA SER A 11 -16.17 -2.75 -36.04
C SER A 11 -15.59 -3.69 -34.99
N LEU A 12 -14.43 -4.34 -35.23
CA LEU A 12 -13.77 -5.19 -34.24
C LEU A 12 -13.03 -4.39 -33.14
N PHE A 13 -12.73 -3.11 -33.40
CA PHE A 13 -11.99 -2.27 -32.43
C PHE A 13 -12.88 -1.68 -31.33
N SER A 14 -14.21 -1.75 -31.49
CA SER A 14 -15.18 -1.16 -30.54
C SER A 14 -15.57 -2.08 -29.36
N LEU A 15 -15.01 -3.28 -29.24
CA LEU A 15 -15.34 -4.26 -28.20
C LEU A 15 -14.30 -4.36 -27.08
N ALA A 16 -13.28 -3.51 -27.08
CA ALA A 16 -12.34 -3.43 -25.96
C ALA A 16 -12.97 -2.59 -24.83
N SER A 17 -13.90 -3.16 -24.09
CA SER A 17 -14.28 -2.63 -22.80
C SER A 17 -13.05 -2.61 -21.89
N PRO A 18 -12.75 -1.51 -21.17
CA PRO A 18 -11.68 -1.52 -20.20
C PRO A 18 -12.03 -2.59 -19.15
N VAL A 19 -11.25 -3.65 -19.11
CA VAL A 19 -11.29 -4.62 -18.02
C VAL A 19 -10.76 -3.88 -16.80
N HIS A 20 -11.66 -3.32 -16.00
CA HIS A 20 -11.34 -2.94 -14.63
C HIS A 20 -11.10 -4.27 -13.89
N ALA A 21 -9.85 -4.54 -13.55
CA ALA A 21 -9.57 -5.59 -12.59
C ALA A 21 -10.25 -5.20 -11.28
N ASP A 22 -11.31 -5.90 -10.94
CA ASP A 22 -12.02 -5.72 -9.67
C ASP A 22 -11.07 -6.20 -8.59
N VAL A 23 -10.57 -5.27 -7.77
CA VAL A 23 -9.64 -5.60 -6.69
C VAL A 23 -10.46 -6.24 -5.58
N ASP A 24 -10.27 -7.52 -5.37
CA ASP A 24 -10.93 -8.29 -4.31
C ASP A 24 -9.90 -8.82 -3.30
N PHE A 25 -10.16 -8.57 -2.03
CA PHE A 25 -9.37 -9.02 -0.89
C PHE A 25 -10.06 -10.14 -0.09
N SER A 26 -11.09 -10.79 -0.65
CA SER A 26 -11.75 -11.94 -0.02
C SER A 26 -10.71 -12.99 0.37
N ASP A 27 -10.83 -13.54 1.56
CA ASP A 27 -9.93 -14.55 2.13
C ASP A 27 -8.46 -14.13 2.24
N LYS A 28 -8.17 -12.82 2.10
CA LYS A 28 -6.82 -12.29 2.29
C LYS A 28 -6.67 -11.61 3.65
N THR A 29 -5.47 -11.73 4.19
CA THR A 29 -5.03 -10.95 5.34
C THR A 29 -4.14 -9.82 4.86
N ILE A 30 -4.47 -8.58 5.27
CA ILE A 30 -3.63 -7.42 5.03
C ILE A 30 -2.76 -7.18 6.26
N THR A 31 -1.45 -7.17 6.09
CA THR A 31 -0.50 -6.86 7.16
C THR A 31 -0.20 -5.36 7.19
N TRP A 32 -0.57 -4.69 8.28
CA TRP A 32 -0.23 -3.28 8.50
C TRP A 32 1.02 -3.15 9.37
N VAL A 33 2.15 -2.91 8.76
CA VAL A 33 3.43 -2.72 9.47
C VAL A 33 3.48 -1.32 10.07
N VAL A 34 3.58 -1.25 11.40
CA VAL A 34 3.78 -0.03 12.19
C VAL A 34 5.20 -0.04 12.75
N PRO A 35 6.10 0.88 12.33
CA PRO A 35 7.52 0.87 12.72
C PRO A 35 7.76 1.45 14.14
N PHE A 36 6.75 1.44 14.98
CA PHE A 36 6.78 1.98 16.34
C PHE A 36 6.19 0.99 17.35
N LYS A 37 6.45 1.27 18.62
CA LYS A 37 5.85 0.50 19.73
C LYS A 37 4.33 0.63 19.74
N GLU A 38 3.70 -0.40 20.22
CA GLU A 38 2.27 -0.40 20.52
C GLU A 38 1.91 0.76 21.47
N GLY A 39 0.71 1.34 21.29
CA GLY A 39 0.23 2.46 22.08
C GLY A 39 0.72 3.85 21.64
N GLY A 40 1.70 3.95 20.75
CA GLY A 40 2.14 5.20 20.15
C GLY A 40 1.10 5.80 19.16
N GLY A 41 1.32 7.04 18.72
CA GLY A 41 0.37 7.77 17.85
C GLY A 41 0.02 7.00 16.58
N THR A 42 1.02 6.51 15.84
CA THR A 42 0.82 5.71 14.62
C THR A 42 0.06 4.41 14.89
N SER A 43 0.33 3.76 16.04
CA SER A 43 -0.38 2.54 16.46
C SER A 43 -1.85 2.83 16.74
N ARG A 44 -2.14 3.91 17.50
CA ARG A 44 -3.52 4.33 17.78
C ARG A 44 -4.29 4.68 16.52
N PHE A 45 -3.65 5.41 15.61
CA PHE A 45 -4.23 5.72 14.30
C PHE A 45 -4.54 4.45 13.50
N ALA A 46 -3.60 3.52 13.40
CA ALA A 46 -3.82 2.26 12.70
C ALA A 46 -5.01 1.48 13.28
N ARG A 47 -5.08 1.36 14.61
CA ARG A 47 -6.20 0.69 15.29
C ARG A 47 -7.54 1.40 15.09
N PHE A 48 -7.54 2.74 15.01
CA PHE A 48 -8.75 3.51 14.73
C PHE A 48 -9.27 3.29 13.31
N ILE A 49 -8.38 3.26 12.32
CA ILE A 49 -8.75 3.12 10.91
C ILE A 49 -9.02 1.65 10.51
N GLN A 50 -8.35 0.69 11.15
CA GLN A 50 -8.46 -0.75 10.84
C GLN A 50 -9.90 -1.24 10.63
N PRO A 51 -10.87 -1.01 11.51
CA PRO A 51 -12.23 -1.52 11.33
C PRO A 51 -12.96 -0.90 10.12
N PHE A 52 -12.62 0.33 9.76
CA PHE A 52 -13.18 0.96 8.57
C PHE A 52 -12.60 0.33 7.30
N LEU A 53 -11.30 0.07 7.25
CA LEU A 53 -10.69 -0.62 6.12
C LEU A 53 -11.25 -2.03 5.96
N THR A 54 -11.36 -2.82 7.04
CA THR A 54 -12.00 -4.14 7.00
C THR A 54 -13.43 -4.05 6.46
N LYS A 55 -14.19 -3.03 6.87
CA LYS A 55 -15.59 -2.88 6.45
C LYS A 55 -15.76 -2.45 4.99
N TYR A 56 -14.89 -1.56 4.50
CA TYR A 56 -15.11 -0.87 3.23
C TYR A 56 -14.19 -1.34 2.09
N LEU A 57 -13.16 -2.12 2.38
CA LEU A 57 -12.38 -2.75 1.30
C LEU A 57 -13.16 -3.92 0.68
N PRO A 58 -13.11 -4.09 -0.64
CA PRO A 58 -13.74 -5.22 -1.32
C PRO A 58 -13.25 -6.54 -0.74
N GLY A 59 -14.18 -7.46 -0.45
CA GLY A 59 -13.87 -8.75 0.16
C GLY A 59 -13.73 -8.73 1.69
N ASN A 60 -13.88 -7.58 2.35
CA ASN A 60 -13.83 -7.44 3.82
C ASN A 60 -12.62 -8.15 4.47
N PRO A 61 -11.38 -7.86 4.05
CA PRO A 61 -10.19 -8.59 4.48
C PRO A 61 -9.96 -8.47 5.99
N ASP A 62 -9.32 -9.50 6.56
CA ASP A 62 -8.70 -9.36 7.88
C ASP A 62 -7.49 -8.42 7.81
N ILE A 63 -7.38 -7.49 8.76
CA ILE A 63 -6.25 -6.55 8.83
C ILE A 63 -5.51 -6.75 10.13
N GLN A 64 -4.26 -7.17 10.05
CA GLN A 64 -3.39 -7.44 11.19
C GLN A 64 -2.34 -6.34 11.34
N ILE A 65 -2.32 -5.68 12.51
CA ILE A 65 -1.34 -4.64 12.82
C ILE A 65 -0.10 -5.30 13.42
N MET A 66 1.04 -5.17 12.72
CA MET A 66 2.33 -5.70 13.14
C MET A 66 3.26 -4.56 13.58
N HIS A 67 3.65 -4.56 14.85
CA HIS A 67 4.56 -3.55 15.40
C HIS A 67 6.03 -4.01 15.28
N ILE A 68 6.87 -3.23 14.60
CA ILE A 68 8.30 -3.51 14.41
C ILE A 68 9.11 -2.25 14.79
N PRO A 69 9.23 -1.97 16.09
CA PRO A 69 9.96 -0.78 16.56
C PRO A 69 11.48 -0.95 16.48
N GLY A 70 12.18 0.18 16.38
CA GLY A 70 13.64 0.25 16.49
C GLY A 70 14.29 1.20 15.50
N GLY A 71 15.39 1.84 15.95
CA GLY A 71 16.20 2.74 15.14
C GLY A 71 15.45 3.93 14.55
N GLY A 72 14.53 4.55 15.30
CA GLY A 72 13.73 5.66 14.76
C GLY A 72 12.90 5.26 13.53
N ALA A 73 12.24 4.11 13.57
CA ALA A 73 11.47 3.49 12.49
C ALA A 73 12.28 2.71 11.43
N ILE A 74 13.61 2.75 11.44
CA ILE A 74 14.45 2.10 10.42
C ILE A 74 14.17 0.59 10.34
N LYS A 75 14.06 -0.10 11.50
CA LYS A 75 13.87 -1.55 11.53
C LYS A 75 12.57 -1.97 10.83
N GLY A 76 11.46 -1.31 11.14
CA GLY A 76 10.16 -1.59 10.53
C GLY A 76 10.11 -1.22 9.05
N SER A 77 10.75 -0.10 8.67
CA SER A 77 10.84 0.32 7.27
C SER A 77 11.66 -0.65 6.42
N ASN A 78 12.81 -1.10 6.93
CA ASN A 78 13.63 -2.12 6.26
C ASN A 78 12.88 -3.46 6.13
N TYR A 79 12.13 -3.83 7.17
CA TYR A 79 11.29 -5.04 7.12
C TYR A 79 10.21 -4.93 6.04
N PHE A 80 9.50 -3.80 5.99
CA PHE A 80 8.49 -3.56 4.98
C PHE A 80 9.07 -3.64 3.57
N GLN A 81 10.16 -2.91 3.30
CA GLN A 81 10.84 -2.93 1.99
C GLN A 81 11.20 -4.35 1.54
N LYS A 82 11.67 -5.18 2.48
CA LYS A 82 12.10 -6.55 2.17
C LYS A 82 10.95 -7.52 1.92
N ASN A 83 9.82 -7.35 2.62
CA ASN A 83 8.78 -8.38 2.70
C ASN A 83 7.46 -7.99 2.01
N ALA A 84 7.22 -6.70 1.78
CA ALA A 84 6.00 -6.25 1.12
C ALA A 84 5.93 -6.73 -0.32
N LYS A 85 4.75 -7.20 -0.71
CA LYS A 85 4.43 -7.57 -2.09
C LYS A 85 3.60 -6.46 -2.73
N PRO A 86 3.72 -6.25 -4.05
CA PRO A 86 2.97 -5.20 -4.74
C PRO A 86 1.52 -5.64 -5.08
N ASP A 87 0.90 -6.40 -4.19
CA ASP A 87 -0.45 -6.98 -4.35
C ASP A 87 -1.51 -6.35 -3.41
N GLY A 88 -1.12 -5.29 -2.68
CA GLY A 88 -2.00 -4.60 -1.72
C GLY A 88 -2.16 -5.31 -0.36
N THR A 89 -1.53 -6.46 -0.14
CA THR A 89 -1.63 -7.19 1.14
C THR A 89 -0.69 -6.66 2.23
N PHE A 90 0.12 -5.64 1.92
CA PHE A 90 0.98 -4.97 2.88
C PHE A 90 0.71 -3.46 2.90
N ILE A 91 0.46 -2.91 4.09
CA ILE A 91 0.33 -1.47 4.35
C ILE A 91 1.47 -1.04 5.29
N PHE A 92 1.97 0.16 5.12
CA PHE A 92 3.02 0.72 5.97
C PHE A 92 2.56 2.00 6.67
N GLY A 93 2.66 2.03 7.99
CA GLY A 93 2.40 3.21 8.82
C GLY A 93 3.61 4.14 8.85
N CYS A 94 3.75 4.96 7.83
CA CYS A 94 4.85 5.92 7.71
C CYS A 94 4.71 7.08 8.72
N SER A 95 5.85 7.68 9.08
CA SER A 95 5.92 8.93 9.83
C SER A 95 7.09 9.77 9.33
N THR A 96 7.17 11.01 9.78
CA THR A 96 8.28 11.92 9.45
C THR A 96 9.66 11.32 9.72
N SER A 97 9.82 10.51 10.77
CA SER A 97 11.11 9.84 11.08
C SER A 97 11.62 8.97 9.93
N VAL A 98 10.74 8.33 9.18
CA VAL A 98 11.11 7.50 8.02
C VAL A 98 11.75 8.35 6.93
N ILE A 99 11.17 9.53 6.68
CA ILE A 99 11.68 10.49 5.68
C ILE A 99 12.99 11.11 6.14
N VAL A 100 13.06 11.54 7.40
CA VAL A 100 14.27 12.15 7.99
C VAL A 100 15.47 11.20 7.94
N ASN A 101 15.29 9.93 8.24
CA ASN A 101 16.37 8.94 8.16
C ASN A 101 16.97 8.83 6.75
N VAL A 102 16.16 8.95 5.69
CA VAL A 102 16.67 8.99 4.31
C VAL A 102 17.36 10.31 4.02
N ALA A 103 16.75 11.44 4.38
CA ALA A 103 17.28 12.78 4.12
C ALA A 103 18.62 13.04 4.81
N THR A 104 18.84 12.42 5.98
CA THR A 104 20.11 12.54 6.74
C THR A 104 21.17 11.51 6.32
N GLY A 105 20.90 10.67 5.32
CA GLY A 105 21.85 9.66 4.85
C GLY A 105 22.21 8.61 5.89
N ASN A 106 21.25 8.22 6.75
CA ASN A 106 21.51 7.24 7.80
C ASN A 106 21.93 5.89 7.20
N PRO A 107 23.15 5.37 7.52
CA PRO A 107 23.70 4.17 6.88
C PRO A 107 22.92 2.88 7.16
N LEU A 108 22.02 2.86 8.14
CA LEU A 108 21.18 1.72 8.46
C LEU A 108 19.91 1.63 7.59
N VAL A 109 19.62 2.66 6.79
CA VAL A 109 18.49 2.70 5.87
C VAL A 109 18.75 1.77 4.69
N LYS A 110 17.85 0.80 4.50
CA LYS A 110 17.85 -0.18 3.40
C LYS A 110 16.53 -0.16 2.63
N TYR A 111 15.74 0.89 2.76
CA TYR A 111 14.48 1.10 2.06
C TYR A 111 14.58 2.30 1.13
N ASN A 112 13.78 2.26 0.06
CA ASN A 112 13.72 3.31 -0.94
C ASN A 112 12.29 3.87 -1.02
N LEU A 113 12.11 5.12 -0.57
CA LEU A 113 10.79 5.76 -0.54
C LEU A 113 10.19 5.97 -1.93
N SER A 114 10.98 6.03 -3.00
CA SER A 114 10.47 6.18 -4.36
C SER A 114 9.71 4.96 -4.87
N GLU A 115 9.90 3.81 -4.22
CA GLU A 115 9.20 2.57 -4.54
C GLU A 115 7.86 2.45 -3.80
N TYR A 116 7.63 3.29 -2.79
CA TYR A 116 6.40 3.26 -2.02
C TYR A 116 5.26 3.95 -2.79
N LYS A 117 4.07 3.37 -2.69
CA LYS A 117 2.85 3.95 -3.26
C LYS A 117 2.04 4.58 -2.13
N PRO A 118 1.98 5.93 -2.04
CA PRO A 118 1.20 6.59 -1.00
C PRO A 118 -0.30 6.34 -1.24
N VAL A 119 -0.99 5.88 -0.20
CA VAL A 119 -2.43 5.63 -0.21
C VAL A 119 -3.17 6.76 0.50
N LEU A 120 -2.61 7.22 1.63
CA LEU A 120 -3.19 8.27 2.44
C LEU A 120 -2.09 9.14 3.04
N LEU A 121 -2.18 10.44 2.84
CA LEU A 121 -1.30 11.43 3.45
C LEU A 121 -2.13 12.32 4.37
N LEU A 122 -1.75 12.35 5.63
CA LEU A 122 -2.37 13.22 6.63
C LEU A 122 -1.42 14.36 6.98
N PRO A 123 -1.88 15.61 6.94
CA PRO A 123 -1.09 16.72 7.43
C PRO A 123 -0.84 16.55 8.93
N GLN A 124 0.38 16.79 9.37
CA GLN A 124 0.72 16.90 10.79
C GLN A 124 0.84 18.38 11.12
N ASN A 125 -0.02 18.86 12.00
CA ASN A 125 0.07 20.20 12.57
C ASN A 125 1.07 20.22 13.72
#